data_9ea6d34dd4e00e3692d3bc3a1e070dc6
#
_entry.id   9ea6d34dd4e00e3692d3bc3a1e070dc6
#
_cell.length_a   1.000
_cell.length_b   1.000
_cell.length_c   1.000
_cell.angle_alpha   90.00
_cell.angle_beta   90.00
_cell.angle_gamma   90.00
#
_symmetry.space_group_name_H-M   'P 1'
#
loop_
_entity.id
_entity.type
_entity.pdbx_description
1 polymer ?
#
loop_
_entity_poly.entity_id
_entity_poly.type
_entity_poly.pdbx_seq_one_letter_code
_entity_poly.pdbx_strand_id
1 'polypeptide(L)'
;MKARITKSVLSGMRAAFTPDLTSPSGLRWARWNGTTGTRSREAGDVAGSCTNSGTYVVTLEGSKYLAADVLLALHRAQHRTAVVSA
;
A
#
# COMPACT_ATOMS: atom_id res chain seq x y z
N MET A 1 0.27 -3.08 17.05
CA MET A 1 -1.11 -3.25 16.56
C MET A 1 -1.27 -2.55 15.22
N LYS A 2 -1.91 -3.20 14.28
CA LYS A 2 -2.06 -2.65 12.94
C LYS A 2 -3.23 -1.68 12.88
N ALA A 3 -3.07 -0.60 12.13
CA ALA A 3 -4.11 0.39 11.98
C ALA A 3 -5.24 -0.14 11.09
N ARG A 4 -6.44 0.34 11.34
CA ARG A 4 -7.62 -0.02 10.55
C ARG A 4 -7.63 0.78 9.25
N ILE A 5 -8.01 0.11 8.16
CA ILE A 5 -8.16 0.77 6.87
C ILE A 5 -9.58 1.34 6.77
N THR A 6 -9.68 2.67 6.89
CA THR A 6 -10.92 3.41 6.73
C THR A 6 -11.04 3.93 5.30
N LYS A 7 -12.18 4.55 4.96
CA LYS A 7 -12.37 5.13 3.63
C LYS A 7 -11.35 6.22 3.32
N SER A 8 -11.05 7.08 4.28
CA SER A 8 -10.07 8.16 4.06
C SER A 8 -8.66 7.61 3.94
N VAL A 9 -8.32 6.58 4.72
CA VAL A 9 -7.03 5.90 4.60
C VAL A 9 -6.92 5.20 3.25
N LEU A 10 -7.98 4.53 2.81
CA LEU A 10 -7.98 3.86 1.51
C LEU A 10 -7.76 4.86 0.37
N SER A 11 -8.37 6.03 0.46
CA SER A 11 -8.15 7.09 -0.53
C SER A 11 -6.67 7.47 -0.63
N GLY A 12 -6.00 7.62 0.52
CA GLY A 12 -4.56 7.88 0.58
C GLY A 12 -3.75 6.73 0.00
N MET A 13 -4.15 5.50 0.28
CA MET A 13 -3.47 4.31 -0.25
C MET A 13 -3.57 4.23 -1.76
N ARG A 14 -4.73 4.55 -2.33
CA ARG A 14 -4.91 4.56 -3.79
C ARG A 14 -4.00 5.57 -4.48
N ALA A 15 -3.72 6.69 -3.81
CA ALA A 15 -2.82 7.70 -4.33
C ALA A 15 -1.35 7.33 -4.14
N ALA A 16 -1.04 6.59 -3.07
CA ALA A 16 0.34 6.30 -2.67
C ALA A 16 0.89 5.00 -3.26
N PHE A 17 0.04 3.99 -3.46
CA PHE A 17 0.49 2.64 -3.84
C PHE A 17 -0.14 2.18 -5.15
N THR A 18 0.63 1.39 -5.89
CA THR A 18 0.15 0.70 -7.10
C THR A 18 0.27 -0.81 -6.85
N PRO A 19 -0.81 -1.59 -7.02
CA PRO A 19 -0.71 -3.04 -6.96
C PRO A 19 0.17 -3.56 -8.10
N ASP A 20 1.12 -4.45 -7.77
CA ASP A 20 2.04 -5.01 -8.75
C ASP A 20 2.50 -6.37 -8.26
N LEU A 21 2.05 -7.42 -8.92
CA LEU A 21 2.36 -8.79 -8.53
C LEU A 21 3.84 -9.14 -8.71
N THR A 22 4.60 -8.33 -9.44
CA THR A 22 6.05 -8.53 -9.56
C THR A 22 6.80 -8.01 -8.33
N SER A 23 6.14 -7.21 -7.50
CA SER A 23 6.73 -6.73 -6.25
C SER A 23 6.62 -7.81 -5.17
N PRO A 24 7.67 -8.00 -4.33
CA PRO A 24 7.60 -8.97 -3.24
C PRO A 24 6.45 -8.74 -2.26
N SER A 25 6.07 -7.47 -2.05
CA SER A 25 4.96 -7.13 -1.16
C SER A 25 3.62 -7.09 -1.89
N GLY A 26 3.62 -7.17 -3.23
CA GLY A 26 2.45 -6.96 -4.06
C GLY A 26 2.13 -5.50 -4.32
N LEU A 27 2.94 -4.59 -3.82
CA LEU A 27 2.72 -3.15 -3.93
C LEU A 27 4.00 -2.43 -4.32
N ARG A 28 3.85 -1.32 -5.06
CA ARG A 28 4.93 -0.38 -5.34
C ARG A 28 4.44 1.03 -5.02
N TRP A 29 5.38 1.91 -4.69
CA TRP A 29 5.03 3.31 -4.49
C TRP A 29 4.62 3.92 -5.83
N ALA A 30 3.50 4.65 -5.82
CA ALA A 30 3.04 5.38 -6.99
C ALA A 30 3.63 6.79 -7.03
N ARG A 31 4.23 7.22 -5.93
CA ARG A 31 4.83 8.55 -5.77
C ARG A 31 5.89 8.48 -4.69
N TRP A 32 6.68 9.55 -4.54
CA TRP A 32 7.62 9.69 -3.44
C TRP A 32 6.88 9.54 -2.10
N ASN A 33 7.48 8.81 -1.17
CA ASN A 33 6.84 8.49 0.10
C ASN A 33 6.90 9.62 1.14
N GLY A 34 7.47 10.77 0.79
CA GLY A 34 7.53 11.92 1.68
C GLY A 34 8.67 11.88 2.69
N THR A 35 9.54 10.87 2.62
CA THR A 35 10.63 10.65 3.57
C THR A 35 11.97 10.83 2.87
N THR A 36 12.97 11.34 3.59
CA THR A 36 14.33 11.48 3.08
C THR A 36 15.27 10.47 3.73
N GLY A 37 16.47 10.34 3.18
CA GLY A 37 17.49 9.44 3.71
C GLY A 37 17.27 8.00 3.27
N THR A 38 17.72 7.05 4.09
CA THR A 38 17.70 5.63 3.74
C THR A 38 16.30 5.06 3.61
N ARG A 39 15.30 5.72 4.18
CA ARG A 39 13.89 5.30 4.11
C ARG A 39 13.13 5.93 2.95
N SER A 40 13.78 6.79 2.19
CA SER A 40 13.15 7.43 1.03
C SER A 40 12.80 6.39 -0.03
N ARG A 41 11.61 6.52 -0.61
CA ARG A 41 11.15 5.66 -1.71
C ARG A 41 10.55 6.53 -2.79
N GLU A 42 10.90 6.20 -4.01
CA GLU A 42 10.41 6.91 -5.18
C GLU A 42 9.33 6.09 -5.87
N ALA A 43 8.63 6.72 -6.82
CA ALA A 43 7.65 6.01 -7.63
C ALA A 43 8.31 4.80 -8.30
N GLY A 44 7.66 3.64 -8.21
CA GLY A 44 8.17 2.39 -8.76
C GLY A 44 8.94 1.52 -7.77
N ASP A 45 9.35 2.08 -6.63
CA ASP A 45 10.03 1.30 -5.60
C ASP A 45 9.08 0.34 -4.92
N VAL A 46 9.60 -0.79 -4.46
CA VAL A 46 8.81 -1.74 -3.66
C VAL A 46 8.30 -1.06 -2.41
N ALA A 47 6.99 -1.17 -2.15
CA ALA A 47 6.37 -0.62 -0.97
C ALA A 47 6.39 -1.66 0.14
N GLY A 48 6.84 -1.25 1.34
CA GLY A 48 6.83 -2.09 2.52
C GLY A 48 8.15 -2.78 2.81
N SER A 49 8.25 -3.30 4.01
CA SER A 49 9.42 -4.02 4.50
C SER A 49 8.98 -5.37 5.04
N CYS A 50 9.84 -6.37 4.84
CA CYS A 50 9.59 -7.71 5.36
C CYS A 50 9.96 -7.75 6.85
N THR A 51 9.05 -8.27 7.66
CA THR A 51 9.31 -8.49 9.08
C THR A 51 10.06 -9.80 9.30
N ASN A 52 10.48 -10.05 10.54
CA ASN A 52 11.19 -11.27 10.89
C ASN A 52 10.36 -12.54 10.62
N SER A 53 9.04 -12.40 10.63
CA SER A 53 8.14 -13.53 10.36
C SER A 53 7.84 -13.73 8.87
N GLY A 54 8.45 -12.92 7.99
CA GLY A 54 8.23 -13.02 6.56
C GLY A 54 7.03 -12.26 6.05
N THR A 55 6.42 -11.44 6.89
CA THR A 55 5.24 -10.64 6.53
C THR A 55 5.69 -9.25 6.08
N TYR A 56 5.10 -8.74 5.00
CA TYR A 56 5.38 -7.38 4.55
C TYR A 56 4.43 -6.38 5.20
N VAL A 57 4.99 -5.28 5.67
CA VAL A 57 4.28 -4.19 6.34
C VAL A 57 4.61 -2.89 5.62
N VAL A 58 3.60 -2.07 5.35
CA VAL A 58 3.78 -0.74 4.77
C VAL A 58 3.44 0.32 5.81
N THR A 59 4.12 1.46 5.72
CA THR A 59 3.85 2.61 6.59
C THR A 59 3.30 3.75 5.74
N LEU A 60 2.16 4.28 6.15
CA LEU A 60 1.54 5.43 5.50
C LEU A 60 1.11 6.42 6.57
N GLU A 61 1.63 7.64 6.48
CA GLU A 61 1.30 8.73 7.41
C GLU A 61 1.46 8.32 8.87
N GLY A 62 2.55 7.60 9.16
CA GLY A 62 2.88 7.20 10.53
C GLY A 62 2.17 5.95 11.03
N SER A 63 1.25 5.39 10.26
CA SER A 63 0.54 4.16 10.63
C SER A 63 1.04 2.98 9.83
N LYS A 64 1.08 1.81 10.46
CA LYS A 64 1.55 0.58 9.83
C LYS A 64 0.38 -0.31 9.43
N TYR A 65 0.48 -0.90 8.25
CA TYR A 65 -0.55 -1.79 7.70
C TYR A 65 0.11 -3.02 7.12
N LEU A 66 -0.58 -4.15 7.14
CA LEU A 66 -0.13 -5.32 6.40
C LEU A 66 -0.25 -5.04 4.91
N ALA A 67 0.80 -5.34 4.14
CA ALA A 67 0.75 -5.15 2.70
C ALA A 67 -0.38 -5.97 2.07
N ALA A 68 -0.62 -7.18 2.57
CA ALA A 68 -1.71 -8.02 2.09
C ALA A 68 -3.08 -7.37 2.30
N ASP A 69 -3.27 -6.72 3.44
CA ASP A 69 -4.52 -6.01 3.74
C ASP A 69 -4.71 -4.83 2.80
N VAL A 70 -3.63 -4.07 2.55
CA VAL A 70 -3.67 -2.94 1.63
C VAL A 70 -4.00 -3.41 0.22
N LEU A 71 -3.34 -4.47 -0.24
CA LEU A 71 -3.57 -5.02 -1.57
C LEU A 71 -5.02 -5.47 -1.73
N LEU A 72 -5.55 -6.15 -0.73
CA LEU A 72 -6.93 -6.60 -0.75
C LEU A 72 -7.92 -5.43 -0.78
N ALA A 73 -7.66 -4.40 0.04
CA ALA A 73 -8.51 -3.22 0.09
C ALA A 73 -8.51 -2.48 -1.25
N LEU A 74 -7.34 -2.33 -1.88
CA LEU A 74 -7.22 -1.68 -3.19
C LEU A 74 -7.93 -2.50 -4.26
N HIS A 75 -7.79 -3.81 -4.22
CA HIS A 75 -8.47 -4.70 -5.16
C HIS A 75 -10.00 -4.61 -5.03
N ARG A 76 -10.51 -4.61 -3.81
CA ARG A 76 -11.94 -4.49 -3.56
C ARG A 76 -12.49 -3.15 -4.04
N ALA A 77 -11.76 -2.08 -3.80
CA ALA A 77 -12.18 -0.75 -4.24
C ALA A 77 -12.25 -0.67 -5.77
N GLN A 78 -11.23 -1.22 -6.44
CA GLN A 78 -11.18 -1.25 -7.90
C GLN A 78 -12.31 -2.11 -8.48
N HIS A 79 -12.54 -3.27 -7.89
CA HIS A 79 -13.60 -4.17 -8.32
C HIS A 79 -14.98 -3.56 -8.14
N ARG A 80 -15.19 -2.91 -6.98
CA ARG A 80 -16.46 -2.22 -6.70
C ARG A 80 -16.72 -1.11 -7.70
N THR A 81 -15.71 -0.35 -8.05
CA THR A 81 -15.81 0.72 -9.04
C THR A 81 -16.21 0.15 -10.39
N ALA A 82 -15.61 -0.97 -10.78
CA ALA A 82 -15.94 -1.61 -12.05
C ALA A 82 -17.39 -2.08 -12.07
N VAL A 83 -17.88 -2.65 -10.97
CA VAL A 83 -19.27 -3.09 -10.86
C VAL A 83 -20.22 -1.92 -10.95
N VAL A 84 -19.91 -0.81 -10.29
CA VAL A 84 -20.74 0.40 -10.33
C VAL A 84 -20.75 0.99 -11.73
N SER A 85 -19.64 0.90 -12.44
CA SER A 85 -19.51 1.42 -13.80
C SER A 85 -20.31 0.60 -14.84
N ALA A 86 -20.55 -0.64 -14.50
CA ALA A 86 -21.31 -1.50 -15.38
C ALA A 86 -22.79 -1.17 -15.32
#